data_3c3872d5f0780116bc9c4d22a4f4a46a
#
_entry.id   3c3872d5f0780116bc9c4d22a4f4a46a
#
_cell.length_a   1.000
_cell.length_b   1.000
_cell.length_c   1.000
_cell.angle_alpha   90.00
_cell.angle_beta   90.00
_cell.angle_gamma   90.00
#
_symmetry.space_group_name_H-M   'P 1'
#
loop_
_entity.id
_entity.type
_entity.pdbx_description
1 polymer ?
#
loop_
_entity_poly.entity_id
_entity_poly.type
_entity_poly.pdbx_seq_one_letter_code
_entity_poly.pdbx_strand_id
1 'polypeptide(L)'
;WHFTVIQNNELINKIADIVTKNHINLAEMAKEEKQRKIMMSLLSYYTCFKNAPVLIIVYSKEYYMIEEKILSDNNASEEVINELRFPNSAAQGIGAAIENFLLAATELGYGTCYMTGPTHSKKEIENLINFEKEEYNLMAMIALGVSEDDVPNSPPRKDLKEVVTFIK
;
A
#
# COMPACT_ATOMS: atom_id res chain seq x y z
N TRP A 1 -10.81 0.23 9.35
CA TRP A 1 -10.42 0.75 8.04
C TRP A 1 -11.16 2.04 7.71
N HIS A 2 -10.57 2.85 6.84
CA HIS A 2 -11.19 4.02 6.27
C HIS A 2 -10.72 4.20 4.82
N PHE A 3 -11.62 4.61 3.94
CA PHE A 3 -11.33 4.87 2.54
C PHE A 3 -11.61 6.34 2.22
N THR A 4 -10.63 7.01 1.61
CA THR A 4 -10.81 8.35 1.03
C THR A 4 -10.84 8.21 -0.48
N VAL A 5 -11.95 8.59 -1.11
CA VAL A 5 -12.15 8.50 -2.56
C VAL A 5 -11.93 9.87 -3.19
N ILE A 6 -11.01 9.96 -4.13
CA ILE A 6 -10.63 11.19 -4.82
C ILE A 6 -10.99 11.05 -6.30
N GLN A 7 -11.86 11.94 -6.81
CA GLN A 7 -12.25 12.04 -8.21
C GLN A 7 -11.74 13.34 -8.87
N ASN A 8 -11.02 14.16 -8.10
CA ASN A 8 -10.43 15.38 -8.58
C ASN A 8 -9.08 15.10 -9.24
N ASN A 9 -9.01 15.14 -10.58
CA ASN A 9 -7.81 14.86 -11.36
C ASN A 9 -6.64 15.80 -11.03
N GLU A 10 -6.89 17.06 -10.72
CA GLU A 10 -5.84 18.00 -10.33
C GLU A 10 -5.21 17.57 -9.00
N LEU A 11 -6.04 17.14 -8.04
CA LEU A 11 -5.55 16.64 -6.74
C LEU A 11 -4.79 15.31 -6.89
N ILE A 12 -5.29 14.39 -7.74
CA ILE A 12 -4.59 13.13 -8.04
C ILE A 12 -3.21 13.41 -8.63
N ASN A 13 -3.11 14.36 -9.56
CA ASN A 13 -1.83 14.73 -10.16
C ASN A 13 -0.88 15.40 -9.16
N LYS A 14 -1.37 16.25 -8.25
CA LYS A 14 -0.56 16.81 -7.16
C LYS A 14 -0.01 15.72 -6.23
N ILE A 15 -0.82 14.69 -5.92
CA ILE A 15 -0.35 13.53 -5.16
C ILE A 15 0.75 12.79 -5.92
N ALA A 16 0.59 12.58 -7.23
CA ALA A 16 1.62 11.95 -8.06
C ALA A 16 2.93 12.75 -8.09
N ASP A 17 2.85 14.08 -8.11
CA ASP A 17 4.04 14.95 -8.08
C ASP A 17 4.75 14.87 -6.72
N ILE A 18 4.03 14.78 -5.61
CA ILE A 18 4.60 14.54 -4.27
C ILE A 18 5.33 13.19 -4.25
N VAL A 19 4.67 12.12 -4.70
CA VAL A 19 5.27 10.77 -4.74
C VAL A 19 6.51 10.77 -5.61
N THR A 20 6.47 11.41 -6.78
CA THR A 20 7.60 11.55 -7.69
C THR A 20 8.79 12.24 -7.00
N LYS A 21 8.55 13.40 -6.38
CA LYS A 21 9.57 14.15 -5.69
C LYS A 21 10.24 13.34 -4.57
N ASN A 22 9.44 12.71 -3.72
CA ASN A 22 9.96 11.94 -2.60
C ASN A 22 10.69 10.67 -3.07
N HIS A 23 10.23 10.05 -4.15
CA HIS A 23 10.89 8.91 -4.77
C HIS A 23 12.26 9.26 -5.33
N ILE A 24 12.38 10.39 -6.02
CA ILE A 24 13.66 10.92 -6.53
C ILE A 24 14.60 11.22 -5.36
N ASN A 25 14.13 11.94 -4.34
CA ASN A 25 14.93 12.24 -3.16
C ASN A 25 15.47 10.97 -2.49
N LEU A 26 14.63 9.93 -2.38
CA LEU A 26 15.05 8.65 -1.81
C LEU A 26 16.09 7.94 -2.70
N ALA A 27 15.92 7.99 -4.02
CA ALA A 27 16.90 7.44 -4.96
C ALA A 27 18.26 8.16 -4.89
N GLU A 28 18.27 9.47 -4.66
CA GLU A 28 19.49 10.27 -4.50
C GLU A 28 20.25 9.97 -3.20
N MET A 29 19.57 9.43 -2.18
CA MET A 29 20.20 8.98 -0.93
C MET A 29 20.96 7.65 -1.09
N ALA A 30 20.78 6.94 -2.22
CA ALA A 30 21.43 5.66 -2.45
C ALA A 30 22.96 5.82 -2.53
N LYS A 31 23.69 5.01 -1.75
CA LYS A 31 25.16 5.00 -1.72
C LYS A 31 25.78 4.36 -2.98
N GLU A 32 25.04 3.48 -3.62
CA GLU A 32 25.48 2.74 -4.80
C GLU A 32 24.67 3.12 -6.04
N GLU A 33 25.34 3.34 -7.16
CA GLU A 33 24.69 3.67 -8.43
C GLU A 33 23.69 2.57 -8.89
N LYS A 34 23.98 1.31 -8.57
CA LYS A 34 23.06 0.19 -8.83
C LYS A 34 21.74 0.35 -8.08
N GLN A 35 21.79 0.70 -6.79
CA GLN A 35 20.60 0.94 -5.97
C GLN A 35 19.78 2.10 -6.52
N ARG A 36 20.47 3.20 -6.87
CA ARG A 36 19.85 4.38 -7.47
C ARG A 36 19.11 4.03 -8.77
N LYS A 37 19.75 3.30 -9.69
CA LYS A 37 19.14 2.87 -10.96
C LYS A 37 17.90 1.99 -10.72
N ILE A 38 17.98 1.03 -9.81
CA ILE A 38 16.84 0.18 -9.45
C ILE A 38 15.71 1.04 -8.90
N MET A 39 16.01 1.94 -7.96
CA MET A 39 15.00 2.82 -7.37
C MET A 39 14.32 3.67 -8.44
N MET A 40 15.09 4.33 -9.31
CA MET A 40 14.54 5.15 -10.39
C MET A 40 13.69 4.35 -11.39
N SER A 41 14.01 3.08 -11.65
CA SER A 41 13.21 2.22 -12.52
C SER A 41 11.82 1.87 -11.95
N LEU A 42 11.64 2.01 -10.64
CA LEU A 42 10.36 1.75 -9.97
C LEU A 42 9.41 2.96 -9.98
N LEU A 43 9.87 4.14 -10.38
CA LEU A 43 9.07 5.36 -10.32
C LEU A 43 7.74 5.24 -11.07
N SER A 44 7.74 4.63 -12.26
CA SER A 44 6.52 4.43 -13.05
C SER A 44 5.47 3.56 -12.34
N TYR A 45 5.91 2.57 -11.58
CA TYR A 45 5.01 1.73 -10.77
C TYR A 45 4.42 2.50 -9.57
N TYR A 46 5.20 3.41 -8.99
CA TYR A 46 4.77 4.20 -7.83
C TYR A 46 3.83 5.35 -8.21
N THR A 47 3.81 5.73 -9.48
CA THR A 47 3.01 6.85 -10.02
C THR A 47 2.00 6.40 -11.08
N CYS A 48 1.74 5.08 -11.22
CA CYS A 48 0.85 4.55 -12.24
C CYS A 48 -0.62 5.03 -12.09
N PHE A 49 -0.98 5.57 -10.92
CA PHE A 49 -2.29 6.18 -10.67
C PHE A 49 -2.43 7.60 -11.27
N LYS A 50 -1.35 8.19 -11.76
CA LYS A 50 -1.39 9.48 -12.44
C LYS A 50 -2.34 9.39 -13.64
N ASN A 51 -3.28 10.33 -13.72
CA ASN A 51 -4.35 10.36 -14.70
C ASN A 51 -5.46 9.29 -14.52
N ALA A 52 -5.43 8.48 -13.46
CA ALA A 52 -6.59 7.64 -13.14
C ALA A 52 -7.82 8.52 -12.84
N PRO A 53 -9.03 8.13 -13.26
CA PRO A 53 -10.24 8.91 -12.97
C PRO A 53 -10.60 8.89 -11.49
N VAL A 54 -10.19 7.87 -10.75
CA VAL A 54 -10.43 7.73 -9.32
C VAL A 54 -9.19 7.20 -8.63
N LEU A 55 -8.81 7.82 -7.52
CA LEU A 55 -7.80 7.36 -6.60
C LEU A 55 -8.44 7.12 -5.24
N ILE A 56 -8.21 5.93 -4.66
CA ILE A 56 -8.69 5.58 -3.33
C ILE A 56 -7.49 5.44 -2.42
N ILE A 57 -7.49 6.19 -1.32
CA ILE A 57 -6.48 6.06 -0.27
C ILE A 57 -7.07 5.22 0.85
N VAL A 58 -6.35 4.19 1.25
CA VAL A 58 -6.80 3.20 2.23
C VAL A 58 -6.02 3.36 3.52
N TYR A 59 -6.75 3.48 4.61
CA TYR A 59 -6.21 3.68 5.94
C TYR A 59 -6.61 2.56 6.89
N SER A 60 -5.72 2.26 7.82
CA SER A 60 -5.99 1.40 8.97
C SER A 60 -5.70 2.12 10.27
N LYS A 61 -6.54 1.89 11.25
CA LYS A 61 -6.21 2.17 12.64
C LYS A 61 -5.33 1.06 13.18
N GLU A 62 -4.42 1.37 14.10
CA GLU A 62 -3.64 0.35 14.78
C GLU A 62 -4.54 -0.63 15.52
N TYR A 63 -4.13 -1.88 15.52
CA TYR A 63 -4.82 -2.94 16.24
C TYR A 63 -4.27 -3.00 17.67
N TYR A 64 -5.15 -2.77 18.66
CA TYR A 64 -4.77 -2.89 20.06
C TYR A 64 -4.62 -4.36 20.44
N MET A 65 -3.42 -4.74 20.89
CA MET A 65 -3.12 -6.09 21.37
C MET A 65 -2.93 -6.05 22.90
N ILE A 66 -3.83 -6.71 23.64
CA ILE A 66 -3.72 -6.80 25.10
C ILE A 66 -2.46 -7.58 25.50
N GLU A 67 -2.04 -8.54 24.67
CA GLU A 67 -0.83 -9.33 24.85
C GLU A 67 0.42 -8.45 24.86
N GLU A 68 0.49 -7.45 23.98
CA GLU A 68 1.60 -6.50 23.95
C GLU A 68 1.68 -5.70 25.25
N LYS A 69 0.53 -5.25 25.76
CA LYS A 69 0.49 -4.55 27.04
C LYS A 69 0.95 -5.44 28.17
N ILE A 70 0.49 -6.69 28.23
CA ILE A 70 0.89 -7.65 29.26
C ILE A 70 2.41 -7.89 29.21
N LEU A 71 2.96 -8.09 28.02
CA LEU A 71 4.40 -8.30 27.83
C LEU A 71 5.21 -7.07 28.25
N SER A 72 4.76 -5.88 27.87
CA SER A 72 5.42 -4.62 28.24
C SER A 72 5.38 -4.37 29.74
N ASP A 73 4.24 -4.59 30.39
CA ASP A 73 4.07 -4.44 31.86
C ASP A 73 4.96 -5.44 32.64
N ASN A 74 5.38 -6.54 32.03
CA ASN A 74 6.28 -7.54 32.60
C ASN A 74 7.73 -7.42 32.09
N ASN A 75 8.12 -6.30 31.49
CA ASN A 75 9.47 -6.03 31.00
C ASN A 75 9.99 -7.07 29.99
N ALA A 76 9.12 -7.61 29.13
CA ALA A 76 9.55 -8.47 28.04
C ALA A 76 10.51 -7.70 27.10
N SER A 77 11.42 -8.43 26.46
CA SER A 77 12.34 -7.82 25.51
C SER A 77 11.62 -7.29 24.27
N GLU A 78 12.19 -6.25 23.64
CA GLU A 78 11.70 -5.74 22.35
C GLU A 78 11.64 -6.84 21.27
N GLU A 79 12.51 -7.82 21.31
CA GLU A 79 12.51 -8.96 20.39
C GLU A 79 11.20 -9.75 20.50
N VAL A 80 10.77 -10.10 21.71
CA VAL A 80 9.51 -10.81 21.95
C VAL A 80 8.30 -9.98 21.54
N ILE A 81 8.33 -8.67 21.82
CA ILE A 81 7.25 -7.76 21.41
C ILE A 81 7.18 -7.65 19.88
N ASN A 82 8.32 -7.58 19.20
CA ASN A 82 8.38 -7.50 17.74
C ASN A 82 7.92 -8.81 17.08
N GLU A 83 8.23 -9.98 17.66
CA GLU A 83 7.68 -11.25 17.20
C GLU A 83 6.16 -11.29 17.27
N LEU A 84 5.57 -10.73 18.34
CA LEU A 84 4.11 -10.60 18.47
C LEU A 84 3.52 -9.65 17.40
N ARG A 85 4.20 -8.53 17.12
CA ARG A 85 3.77 -7.53 16.11
C ARG A 85 3.96 -8.00 14.67
N PHE A 86 4.89 -8.92 14.44
CA PHE A 86 5.31 -9.34 13.09
C PHE A 86 4.16 -9.75 12.16
N PRO A 87 3.12 -10.50 12.60
CA PRO A 87 2.00 -10.85 11.75
C PRO A 87 1.22 -9.64 11.22
N ASN A 88 1.29 -8.48 11.88
CA ASN A 88 0.63 -7.23 11.53
C ASN A 88 -0.85 -7.42 11.15
N SER A 89 -1.69 -7.72 12.13
CA SER A 89 -3.12 -7.98 11.95
C SER A 89 -3.87 -6.86 11.23
N ALA A 90 -3.45 -5.60 11.44
CA ALA A 90 -4.03 -4.45 10.74
C ALA A 90 -3.76 -4.52 9.23
N ALA A 91 -2.52 -4.82 8.82
CA ALA A 91 -2.16 -4.98 7.41
C ALA A 91 -2.88 -6.16 6.75
N GLN A 92 -3.02 -7.30 7.47
CA GLN A 92 -3.77 -8.45 6.97
C GLN A 92 -5.24 -8.12 6.77
N GLY A 93 -5.89 -7.46 7.73
CA GLY A 93 -7.28 -7.03 7.63
C GLY A 93 -7.51 -6.04 6.47
N ILE A 94 -6.59 -5.09 6.28
CA ILE A 94 -6.62 -4.17 5.14
C ILE A 94 -6.41 -4.91 3.81
N GLY A 95 -5.47 -5.84 3.74
CA GLY A 95 -5.25 -6.66 2.54
C GLY A 95 -6.50 -7.42 2.12
N ALA A 96 -7.21 -8.04 3.08
CA ALA A 96 -8.47 -8.73 2.81
C ALA A 96 -9.59 -7.77 2.35
N ALA A 97 -9.71 -6.59 2.95
CA ALA A 97 -10.68 -5.58 2.55
C ALA A 97 -10.39 -5.05 1.13
N ILE A 98 -9.12 -4.82 0.81
CA ILE A 98 -8.69 -4.39 -0.53
C ILE A 98 -8.99 -5.49 -1.55
N GLU A 99 -8.66 -6.75 -1.28
CA GLU A 99 -8.94 -7.85 -2.21
C GLU A 99 -10.42 -7.94 -2.56
N ASN A 100 -11.31 -7.86 -1.56
CA ASN A 100 -12.75 -7.81 -1.80
C ASN A 100 -13.15 -6.61 -2.68
N PHE A 101 -12.51 -5.45 -2.50
CA PHE A 101 -12.72 -4.28 -3.34
C PHE A 101 -12.29 -4.54 -4.79
N LEU A 102 -11.10 -5.12 -4.99
CA LEU A 102 -10.56 -5.42 -6.33
C LEU A 102 -11.45 -6.42 -7.08
N LEU A 103 -11.92 -7.46 -6.40
CA LEU A 103 -12.82 -8.47 -6.96
C LEU A 103 -14.17 -7.85 -7.36
N ALA A 104 -14.76 -7.02 -6.50
CA ALA A 104 -16.00 -6.32 -6.80
C ALA A 104 -15.84 -5.33 -7.96
N ALA A 105 -14.73 -4.60 -8.03
CA ALA A 105 -14.45 -3.70 -9.15
C ALA A 105 -14.33 -4.46 -10.47
N THR A 106 -13.64 -5.60 -10.47
CA THR A 106 -13.50 -6.47 -11.64
C THR A 106 -14.85 -7.01 -12.11
N GLU A 107 -15.71 -7.47 -11.20
CA GLU A 107 -17.06 -7.94 -11.51
C GLU A 107 -17.93 -6.84 -12.14
N LEU A 108 -17.70 -5.59 -11.76
CA LEU A 108 -18.37 -4.41 -12.31
C LEU A 108 -17.73 -3.89 -13.62
N GLY A 109 -16.70 -4.55 -14.14
CA GLY A 109 -16.01 -4.17 -15.38
C GLY A 109 -14.96 -3.05 -15.21
N TYR A 110 -14.50 -2.79 -13.99
CA TYR A 110 -13.44 -1.81 -13.75
C TYR A 110 -12.07 -2.47 -13.63
N GLY A 111 -11.04 -1.74 -14.05
CA GLY A 111 -9.64 -2.02 -13.79
C GLY A 111 -9.17 -1.36 -12.51
N THR A 112 -8.29 -2.03 -11.76
CA THR A 112 -7.71 -1.51 -10.53
C THR A 112 -6.21 -1.75 -10.46
N CYS A 113 -5.49 -0.89 -9.72
CA CYS A 113 -4.10 -1.11 -9.38
C CYS A 113 -3.89 -0.86 -7.89
N TYR A 114 -3.56 -1.92 -7.15
CA TYR A 114 -3.24 -1.86 -5.71
C TYR A 114 -1.76 -1.52 -5.52
N MET A 115 -1.49 -0.45 -4.76
CA MET A 115 -0.15 0.10 -4.57
C MET A 115 0.16 0.32 -3.09
N THR A 116 1.30 -0.19 -2.64
CA THR A 116 1.88 0.14 -1.32
C THR A 116 3.10 1.07 -1.44
N GLY A 117 3.76 1.10 -2.60
CA GLY A 117 4.95 1.93 -2.84
C GLY A 117 4.76 3.42 -2.52
N PRO A 118 3.66 4.09 -2.92
CA PRO A 118 3.44 5.51 -2.62
C PRO A 118 3.33 5.87 -1.15
N THR A 119 3.17 4.90 -0.25
CA THR A 119 3.00 5.12 1.20
C THR A 119 4.21 5.77 1.87
N HIS A 120 5.39 5.76 1.25
CA HIS A 120 6.55 6.50 1.74
C HIS A 120 6.33 8.03 1.75
N SER A 121 5.33 8.52 1.03
CA SER A 121 4.93 9.93 0.97
C SER A 121 3.69 10.24 1.82
N LYS A 122 3.32 9.35 2.78
CA LYS A 122 2.06 9.42 3.51
C LYS A 122 1.80 10.78 4.15
N LYS A 123 2.79 11.36 4.84
CA LYS A 123 2.64 12.63 5.57
C LYS A 123 2.28 13.80 4.66
N GLU A 124 2.96 13.91 3.52
CA GLU A 124 2.70 14.98 2.55
C GLU A 124 1.36 14.78 1.85
N ILE A 125 0.97 13.54 1.57
CA ILE A 125 -0.34 13.21 0.99
C ILE A 125 -1.44 13.57 1.99
N GLU A 126 -1.34 13.15 3.24
CA GLU A 126 -2.29 13.42 4.30
C GLU A 126 -2.47 14.92 4.53
N ASN A 127 -1.36 15.67 4.55
CA ASN A 127 -1.39 17.13 4.65
C ASN A 127 -2.09 17.78 3.45
N LEU A 128 -1.80 17.32 2.22
CA LEU A 128 -2.39 17.87 1.00
C LEU A 128 -3.93 17.71 0.98
N ILE A 129 -4.44 16.57 1.47
CA ILE A 129 -5.88 16.28 1.48
C ILE A 129 -6.57 16.68 2.78
N ASN A 130 -5.86 17.31 3.71
CA ASN A 130 -6.33 17.66 5.06
C ASN A 130 -6.94 16.47 5.80
N PHE A 131 -6.23 15.34 5.83
CA PHE A 131 -6.68 14.15 6.55
C PHE A 131 -6.44 14.29 8.05
N GLU A 132 -7.51 14.43 8.84
CA GLU A 132 -7.46 14.79 10.26
C GLU A 132 -7.83 13.62 11.20
N LYS A 133 -7.92 12.38 10.68
CA LYS A 133 -8.27 11.23 11.52
C LYS A 133 -7.03 10.72 12.28
N GLU A 134 -6.92 11.10 13.54
CA GLU A 134 -5.90 10.57 14.45
C GLU A 134 -5.96 9.03 14.53
N GLU A 135 -4.83 8.41 14.85
CA GLU A 135 -4.65 6.95 14.97
C GLU A 135 -4.83 6.15 13.65
N TYR A 136 -5.16 6.81 12.53
CA TYR A 136 -5.19 6.14 11.23
C TYR A 136 -3.87 6.32 10.48
N ASN A 137 -3.41 5.24 9.86
CA ASN A 137 -2.21 5.23 9.02
C ASN A 137 -2.58 4.91 7.58
N LEU A 138 -2.01 5.64 6.64
CA LEU A 138 -2.12 5.33 5.22
C LEU A 138 -1.41 4.00 4.94
N MET A 139 -2.15 3.00 4.49
CA MET A 139 -1.67 1.63 4.26
C MET A 139 -1.46 1.31 2.79
N ALA A 140 -2.30 1.89 1.93
CA ALA A 140 -2.27 1.61 0.50
C ALA A 140 -3.01 2.67 -0.30
N MET A 141 -2.80 2.64 -1.61
CA MET A 141 -3.56 3.41 -2.58
C MET A 141 -4.07 2.48 -3.68
N ILE A 142 -5.25 2.79 -4.24
CA ILE A 142 -5.86 2.02 -5.32
C ILE A 142 -6.24 3.00 -6.43
N ALA A 143 -5.67 2.82 -7.62
CA ALA A 143 -6.20 3.44 -8.82
C ALA A 143 -7.40 2.64 -9.31
N LEU A 144 -8.46 3.32 -9.74
CA LEU A 144 -9.66 2.71 -10.29
C LEU A 144 -10.06 3.45 -11.58
N GLY A 145 -10.37 2.68 -12.61
CA GLY A 145 -10.80 3.22 -13.90
C GLY A 145 -11.28 2.10 -14.84
N VAL A 146 -11.53 2.45 -16.09
CA VAL A 146 -11.77 1.44 -17.14
C VAL A 146 -10.42 1.10 -17.76
N SER A 147 -10.10 -0.19 -17.84
CA SER A 147 -8.87 -0.65 -18.48
C SER A 147 -8.95 -0.43 -19.99
N GLU A 148 -7.85 0.02 -20.56
CA GLU A 148 -7.70 0.09 -22.04
C GLU A 148 -7.37 -1.28 -22.64
N ASP A 149 -6.84 -2.20 -21.84
CA ASP A 149 -6.47 -3.55 -22.25
C ASP A 149 -7.62 -4.54 -22.00
N ASP A 150 -8.03 -5.25 -23.05
CA ASP A 150 -9.08 -6.30 -22.97
C ASP A 150 -8.61 -7.55 -22.19
N VAL A 151 -7.31 -7.79 -22.10
CA VAL A 151 -6.74 -8.95 -21.41
C VAL A 151 -5.56 -8.52 -20.53
N PRO A 152 -5.74 -8.43 -19.22
CA PRO A 152 -4.65 -8.13 -18.31
C PRO A 152 -3.59 -9.23 -18.36
N ASN A 153 -2.32 -8.82 -18.54
CA ASN A 153 -1.19 -9.72 -18.53
C ASN A 153 -0.99 -10.28 -17.11
N SER A 154 -1.31 -11.55 -16.91
CA SER A 154 -1.17 -12.19 -15.59
C SER A 154 0.27 -12.64 -15.38
N PRO A 155 0.93 -12.29 -14.28
CA PRO A 155 2.26 -12.79 -13.97
C PRO A 155 2.23 -14.33 -13.81
N PRO A 156 3.34 -15.02 -14.12
CA PRO A 156 3.41 -16.47 -13.97
C PRO A 156 3.14 -16.90 -12.52
N ARG A 157 2.43 -18.00 -12.36
CA ARG A 157 2.16 -18.59 -11.05
C ARG A 157 3.17 -19.71 -10.75
N LYS A 158 3.53 -19.84 -9.49
CA LYS A 158 4.35 -20.96 -9.01
C LYS A 158 3.55 -22.26 -9.05
N ASP A 159 4.24 -23.38 -9.22
CA ASP A 159 3.64 -24.69 -9.09
C ASP A 159 3.08 -24.92 -7.68
N LEU A 160 1.99 -25.68 -7.58
CA LEU A 160 1.35 -25.99 -6.29
C LEU A 160 2.35 -26.59 -5.29
N LYS A 161 3.30 -27.40 -5.77
CA LYS A 161 4.35 -28.03 -4.95
C LYS A 161 5.28 -27.04 -4.25
N GLU A 162 5.42 -25.82 -4.81
CA GLU A 162 6.28 -24.78 -4.24
C GLU A 162 5.57 -23.97 -3.14
N VAL A 163 4.24 -24.01 -3.10
CA VAL A 163 3.43 -23.16 -2.22
C VAL A 163 2.56 -23.95 -1.23
N VAL A 164 2.50 -25.28 -1.35
CA VAL A 164 1.70 -26.14 -0.47
C VAL A 164 2.53 -27.31 0.04
N THR A 165 2.47 -27.54 1.35
CA THR A 165 3.02 -28.73 2.01
C THR A 165 1.89 -29.53 2.66
N PHE A 166 1.79 -30.81 2.33
CA PHE A 166 0.86 -31.73 2.98
C PHE A 166 1.57 -32.52 4.06
N ILE A 167 1.13 -32.38 5.30
CA ILE A 167 1.57 -33.21 6.44
C ILE A 167 0.51 -34.30 6.64
N LYS A 168 0.97 -35.57 6.58
CA LYS A 168 0.11 -36.74 6.77
C LYS A 168 0.30 -37.35 8.14
#